data_6356f4cd500c08de8fccc2e8cda8ad3a
#
_entry.id   6356f4cd500c08de8fccc2e8cda8ad3a
#
_cell.length_a   1.000
_cell.length_b   1.000
_cell.length_c   1.000
_cell.angle_alpha   90.00
_cell.angle_beta   90.00
_cell.angle_gamma   90.00
#
_symmetry.space_group_name_H-M   'P 1'
#
loop_
_entity.id
_entity.type
_entity.pdbx_description
1 polymer ?
#
loop_
_entity_poly.entity_id
_entity_poly.type
_entity_poly.pdbx_seq_one_letter_code
_entity_poly.pdbx_strand_id
1 'polypeptide(L)'
;FMSANKSEPKSSRDVKSKSISSSSSSRTQSKVTASVVKPDFTTPNYMVAYIDGSYNKETNTVGAGGVIFLNGKRKTFSFPSTDERYTSFWNVAGELLAAMHVMKYAVDNGISECSLYYDYMGIEMWATKGWKRNNELTQEYSAFYDSIKNRVRVHFHKVAAHTGDTYNEMADALAKQGAGI
;
A
#
# COMPACT_ATOMS: atom_id res chain seq x y z
N PHE A 1 -2.46 -20.56 -2.14
CA PHE A 1 -2.37 -19.92 -1.79
C PHE A 1 -2.69 -18.77 -2.18
N MET A 2 -2.32 -18.29 -2.28
CA MET A 2 -2.51 -17.18 -2.66
C MET A 2 -3.50 -17.09 -3.55
N SER A 3 -3.57 -17.84 -3.71
CA SER A 3 -4.44 -17.85 -4.45
C SER A 3 -5.54 -17.40 -4.13
N ALA A 4 -5.53 -17.42 -3.33
CA ALA A 4 -6.49 -17.09 -3.01
C ALA A 4 -6.90 -15.98 -3.47
N ASN A 5 -6.61 -15.70 -3.71
CA ASN A 5 -6.89 -14.79 -4.05
C ASN A 5 -7.56 -14.56 -4.96
N LYS A 6 -7.59 -15.07 -5.37
CA LYS A 6 -8.09 -14.93 -6.25
C LYS A 6 -9.29 -14.84 -6.37
N SER A 7 -9.58 -15.10 -6.16
CA SER A 7 -10.72 -15.08 -6.19
C SER A 7 -11.34 -13.92 -6.31
N GLU A 8 -11.00 -13.25 -6.16
CA GLU A 8 -11.50 -12.23 -6.24
C GLU A 8 -11.91 -11.80 -7.31
N PRO A 9 -11.65 -11.87 -7.93
CA PRO A 9 -12.08 -11.22 -8.88
C PRO A 9 -13.30 -11.32 -9.28
N LYS A 10 -13.70 -11.76 -9.03
CA LYS A 10 -14.69 -11.77 -9.49
C LYS A 10 -15.44 -10.84 -9.17
N SER A 11 -15.54 -10.49 -8.66
CA SER A 11 -16.17 -9.66 -8.43
C SER A 11 -16.18 -8.61 -8.93
N SER A 12 -15.84 -8.51 -9.36
CA SER A 12 -15.83 -7.58 -9.75
C SER A 12 -16.59 -7.22 -10.58
N ARG A 13 -17.06 -7.78 -10.73
CA ARG A 13 -17.64 -7.58 -11.49
C ARG A 13 -18.52 -6.91 -11.62
N ASP A 14 -18.65 -6.93 -11.13
CA ASP A 14 -19.33 -6.39 -11.22
C ASP A 14 -19.58 -5.45 -11.50
N VAL A 15 -19.28 -5.43 -11.51
CA VAL A 15 -19.41 -4.73 -11.78
C VAL A 15 -19.94 -4.13 -12.40
N LYS A 16 -20.41 -4.33 -12.71
CA LYS A 16 -20.87 -3.94 -13.32
C LYS A 16 -21.19 -3.04 -13.59
N SER A 17 -21.03 -3.01 -13.30
CA SER A 17 -21.22 -2.26 -13.57
C SER A 17 -21.64 -1.49 -13.94
N LYS A 18 -22.10 -1.57 -14.10
CA LYS A 18 -22.53 -0.95 -14.52
C LYS A 18 -22.76 0.01 -14.61
N SER A 19 -22.82 0.04 -14.30
CA SER A 19 -23.01 0.85 -14.43
C SER A 19 -22.99 1.77 -14.64
N ILE A 20 -22.99 1.77 -14.63
CA ILE A 20 -22.96 2.52 -14.87
C ILE A 20 -22.99 3.36 -15.32
N SER A 21 -23.12 3.28 -15.49
CA SER A 21 -23.05 4.00 -15.98
C SER A 21 -23.21 5.02 -16.22
N SER A 22 -23.44 4.95 -16.13
CA SER A 22 -23.49 5.84 -16.40
C SER A 22 -23.32 6.91 -16.32
N SER A 23 -23.33 6.93 -15.91
CA SER A 23 -23.08 7.81 -15.83
C SER A 23 -22.46 8.58 -15.98
N SER A 24 -22.34 8.44 -16.02
CA SER A 24 -21.69 9.01 -16.16
C SER A 24 -21.26 9.93 -16.53
N SER A 25 -21.15 9.91 -16.62
CA SER A 25 -20.68 10.64 -17.21
C SER A 25 -20.39 11.87 -17.06
N SER A 26 -20.67 12.29 -16.73
CA SER A 26 -20.52 13.51 -16.59
C SER A 26 -19.57 13.92 -15.76
N ARG A 27 -19.55 13.63 -14.91
CA ARG A 27 -18.65 13.93 -14.11
C ARG A 27 -17.40 13.86 -14.59
N THR A 28 -17.22 13.47 -15.51
CA THR A 28 -15.98 13.31 -16.08
C THR A 28 -15.08 14.41 -15.81
N GLN A 29 -15.43 15.57 -16.03
CA GLN A 29 -14.53 16.64 -15.86
C GLN A 29 -14.09 16.78 -14.44
N SER A 30 -14.94 16.56 -13.53
CA SER A 30 -14.52 16.74 -12.17
C SER A 30 -13.46 15.73 -11.80
N LYS A 31 -13.49 14.58 -12.41
CA LYS A 31 -12.54 13.66 -12.11
C LYS A 31 -11.25 14.01 -12.57
N VAL A 32 -11.16 14.54 -13.69
CA VAL A 32 -9.91 14.94 -14.26
C VAL A 32 -9.22 15.91 -13.34
N THR A 33 -9.94 16.87 -12.81
CA THR A 33 -9.30 17.81 -11.93
C THR A 33 -8.77 17.13 -10.72
N ALA A 34 -9.51 16.20 -10.16
CA ALA A 34 -9.05 15.51 -8.98
C ALA A 34 -7.75 14.78 -9.26
N SER A 35 -7.60 14.24 -10.46
CA SER A 35 -6.44 13.44 -10.74
C SER A 35 -5.16 14.24 -10.85
N VAL A 36 -5.23 15.55 -11.03
CA VAL A 36 -4.01 16.32 -11.14
C VAL A 36 -3.58 16.93 -9.81
N VAL A 37 -4.36 16.72 -8.78
CA VAL A 37 -3.97 17.24 -7.47
C VAL A 37 -2.85 16.40 -6.89
N LYS A 38 -1.75 17.01 -6.56
CA LYS A 38 -0.62 16.30 -5.99
C LYS A 38 -0.71 16.25 -4.48
N PRO A 39 -0.10 15.24 -3.86
CA PRO A 39 -0.08 15.17 -2.41
C PRO A 39 0.61 16.38 -1.81
N ASP A 40 0.11 16.84 -0.70
CA ASP A 40 0.72 17.94 0.03
C ASP A 40 1.68 17.37 1.06
N PHE A 41 2.97 17.56 0.83
CA PHE A 41 4.00 16.99 1.71
C PHE A 41 4.35 17.92 2.87
N THR A 42 3.75 19.10 2.93
CA THR A 42 4.17 20.09 3.92
C THR A 42 3.16 20.36 5.02
N THR A 43 1.97 19.78 4.95
CA THR A 43 0.97 19.96 6.00
C THR A 43 1.54 19.46 7.33
N PRO A 44 1.58 20.28 8.38
CA PRO A 44 2.16 19.86 9.65
C PRO A 44 1.46 18.64 10.23
N ASN A 45 2.25 17.69 10.72
CA ASN A 45 1.76 16.49 11.41
C ASN A 45 0.83 15.63 10.55
N TYR A 46 0.94 15.76 9.25
CA TYR A 46 0.22 14.91 8.30
C TYR A 46 1.29 14.15 7.50
N MET A 47 1.21 12.85 7.52
CA MET A 47 2.23 12.03 6.89
C MET A 47 1.77 11.53 5.53
N VAL A 48 2.68 11.51 4.56
CA VAL A 48 2.42 10.92 3.25
C VAL A 48 3.48 9.86 3.03
N ALA A 49 3.09 8.68 2.58
CA ALA A 49 4.05 7.61 2.35
C ALA A 49 3.73 6.86 1.06
N TYR A 50 4.79 6.44 0.37
CA TYR A 50 4.70 5.58 -0.80
C TYR A 50 5.43 4.29 -0.45
N ILE A 51 4.83 3.14 -0.73
CA ILE A 51 5.40 1.86 -0.36
C ILE A 51 5.43 0.91 -1.56
N ASP A 52 6.31 -0.08 -1.46
CA ASP A 52 6.33 -1.15 -2.44
C ASP A 52 7.00 -2.38 -1.81
N GLY A 53 6.86 -3.52 -2.46
CA GLY A 53 7.47 -4.76 -2.05
C GLY A 53 8.14 -5.44 -3.22
N SER A 54 9.17 -6.22 -2.93
CA SER A 54 9.91 -6.95 -3.94
C SER A 54 10.28 -8.32 -3.40
N TYR A 55 10.67 -9.22 -4.29
CA TYR A 55 11.06 -10.56 -3.88
C TYR A 55 12.21 -11.04 -4.74
N ASN A 56 13.27 -11.48 -4.08
CA ASN A 56 14.44 -12.07 -4.73
C ASN A 56 14.33 -13.58 -4.58
N LYS A 57 13.94 -14.27 -5.65
CA LYS A 57 13.74 -15.70 -5.54
C LYS A 57 15.03 -16.49 -5.47
N GLU A 58 16.14 -15.91 -5.88
CA GLU A 58 17.42 -16.62 -5.79
C GLU A 58 17.88 -16.75 -4.34
N THR A 59 17.58 -15.76 -3.53
CA THR A 59 17.97 -15.78 -2.13
C THR A 59 16.78 -15.96 -1.20
N ASN A 60 15.57 -16.09 -1.75
CA ASN A 60 14.34 -16.21 -1.00
C ASN A 60 14.20 -15.07 0.02
N THR A 61 14.40 -13.84 -0.45
CA THR A 61 14.38 -12.66 0.39
C THR A 61 13.29 -11.72 -0.08
N VAL A 62 12.42 -11.32 0.84
CA VAL A 62 11.41 -10.31 0.59
C VAL A 62 12.03 -8.96 0.88
N GLY A 63 11.72 -7.96 0.05
CA GLY A 63 12.18 -6.60 0.29
C GLY A 63 10.99 -5.68 0.52
N ALA A 64 11.10 -4.81 1.53
CA ALA A 64 10.11 -3.77 1.79
C ALA A 64 10.80 -2.43 1.58
N GLY A 65 10.13 -1.51 0.91
CA GLY A 65 10.71 -0.20 0.67
C GLY A 65 9.67 0.89 0.66
N GLY A 66 10.09 2.09 0.95
CA GLY A 66 9.16 3.21 0.91
C GLY A 66 9.80 4.55 1.19
N VAL A 67 8.99 5.57 0.98
CA VAL A 67 9.36 6.96 1.19
C VAL A 67 8.32 7.60 2.08
N ILE A 68 8.76 8.29 3.11
CA ILE A 68 7.86 8.96 4.05
C ILE A 68 8.14 10.45 4.01
N PHE A 69 7.08 11.24 3.87
CA PHE A 69 7.16 12.69 3.94
C PHE A 69 6.44 13.16 5.20
N LEU A 70 7.14 13.91 6.03
CA LEU A 70 6.56 14.42 7.27
C LEU A 70 7.19 15.75 7.58
N ASN A 71 6.35 16.77 7.77
CA ASN A 71 6.79 18.13 8.13
C ASN A 71 7.83 18.68 7.15
N GLY A 72 7.62 18.43 5.86
CA GLY A 72 8.50 18.94 4.82
C GLY A 72 9.79 18.16 4.64
N LYS A 73 9.98 17.09 5.38
CA LYS A 73 11.19 16.27 5.27
C LYS A 73 10.89 14.92 4.68
N ARG A 74 11.86 14.39 3.95
CA ARG A 74 11.72 13.09 3.30
C ARG A 74 12.62 12.08 3.99
N LYS A 75 12.05 10.91 4.29
CA LYS A 75 12.79 9.81 4.87
C LYS A 75 12.51 8.56 4.05
N THR A 76 13.53 7.78 3.78
CA THR A 76 13.35 6.54 3.02
C THR A 76 13.64 5.36 3.93
N PHE A 77 13.09 4.19 3.56
CA PHE A 77 13.41 2.96 4.26
C PHE A 77 13.50 1.81 3.26
N SER A 78 14.30 0.82 3.61
CA SER A 78 14.50 -0.36 2.78
C SER A 78 15.02 -1.44 3.70
N PHE A 79 14.32 -2.57 3.79
CA PHE A 79 14.78 -3.66 4.65
C PHE A 79 14.35 -5.01 4.10
N PRO A 80 15.12 -6.07 4.43
CA PRO A 80 14.81 -7.41 3.96
C PRO A 80 14.04 -8.20 4.99
N SER A 81 13.44 -9.29 4.56
CA SER A 81 12.94 -10.32 5.46
C SER A 81 13.15 -11.67 4.81
N THR A 82 13.72 -12.62 5.57
CA THR A 82 13.85 -14.00 5.14
C THR A 82 12.94 -14.90 5.96
N ASP A 83 12.05 -14.32 6.76
CA ASP A 83 11.10 -15.05 7.58
C ASP A 83 10.16 -15.85 6.69
N GLU A 84 10.07 -17.13 6.90
CA GLU A 84 9.27 -18.02 6.06
C GLU A 84 7.79 -17.67 6.06
N ARG A 85 7.31 -17.04 7.12
CA ARG A 85 5.92 -16.58 7.14
C ARG A 85 5.64 -15.57 6.04
N TYR A 86 6.68 -14.85 5.58
CA TYR A 86 6.53 -13.80 4.59
C TYR A 86 7.03 -14.22 3.22
N THR A 87 8.11 -15.00 3.15
CA THR A 87 8.75 -15.28 1.86
C THR A 87 7.83 -16.07 0.93
N SER A 88 6.88 -16.83 1.46
CA SER A 88 5.97 -17.59 0.62
C SER A 88 4.93 -16.70 -0.07
N PHE A 89 4.85 -15.42 0.29
CA PHE A 89 3.92 -14.48 -0.34
C PHE A 89 4.64 -13.46 -1.23
N TRP A 90 5.94 -13.64 -1.42
CA TRP A 90 6.75 -12.92 -2.39
C TRP A 90 6.67 -11.40 -2.22
N ASN A 91 6.55 -10.67 -3.33
CA ASN A 91 6.50 -9.21 -3.28
C ASN A 91 5.30 -8.66 -2.52
N VAL A 92 4.20 -9.42 -2.46
CA VAL A 92 3.02 -8.97 -1.71
C VAL A 92 3.36 -8.84 -0.23
N ALA A 93 4.14 -9.79 0.30
CA ALA A 93 4.57 -9.72 1.69
C ALA A 93 5.41 -8.48 1.94
N GLY A 94 6.27 -8.12 0.99
CA GLY A 94 7.10 -6.93 1.13
C GLY A 94 6.26 -5.68 1.25
N GLU A 95 5.21 -5.59 0.44
CA GLU A 95 4.36 -4.41 0.50
C GLU A 95 3.55 -4.36 1.80
N LEU A 96 3.10 -5.51 2.30
CA LEU A 96 2.41 -5.55 3.59
C LEU A 96 3.34 -5.14 4.72
N LEU A 97 4.59 -5.61 4.69
CA LEU A 97 5.59 -5.23 5.69
C LEU A 97 5.87 -3.73 5.63
N ALA A 98 5.96 -3.18 4.41
CA ALA A 98 6.18 -1.75 4.26
C ALA A 98 5.00 -0.95 4.81
N ALA A 99 3.77 -1.41 4.57
CA ALA A 99 2.58 -0.74 5.09
C ALA A 99 2.58 -0.73 6.62
N MET A 100 2.90 -1.87 7.23
CA MET A 100 2.95 -1.95 8.69
C MET A 100 4.06 -1.06 9.25
N HIS A 101 5.19 -0.99 8.56
CA HIS A 101 6.29 -0.11 8.96
C HIS A 101 5.85 1.36 8.97
N VAL A 102 5.14 1.79 7.94
CA VAL A 102 4.66 3.17 7.83
C VAL A 102 3.64 3.45 8.93
N MET A 103 2.73 2.53 9.17
CA MET A 103 1.71 2.71 10.20
C MET A 103 2.35 2.81 11.59
N LYS A 104 3.35 1.96 11.86
CA LYS A 104 4.04 2.00 13.12
C LYS A 104 4.82 3.31 13.27
N TYR A 105 5.45 3.77 12.18
CA TYR A 105 6.18 5.02 12.21
C TYR A 105 5.24 6.18 12.55
N ALA A 106 4.02 6.18 12.01
CA ALA A 106 3.04 7.21 12.31
C ALA A 106 2.66 7.19 13.80
N VAL A 107 2.41 6.00 14.33
CA VAL A 107 2.07 5.87 15.76
C VAL A 107 3.23 6.35 16.63
N ASP A 108 4.44 5.92 16.31
CA ASP A 108 5.62 6.24 17.12
C ASP A 108 5.93 7.74 17.11
N ASN A 109 5.50 8.45 16.06
CA ASN A 109 5.75 9.88 15.96
C ASN A 109 4.52 10.72 16.30
N GLY A 110 3.49 10.10 16.85
CA GLY A 110 2.30 10.83 17.27
C GLY A 110 1.49 11.44 16.14
N ILE A 111 1.59 10.86 14.96
CA ILE A 111 0.89 11.37 13.78
C ILE A 111 -0.51 10.77 13.74
N SER A 112 -1.52 11.60 13.57
CA SER A 112 -2.90 11.15 13.59
C SER A 112 -3.51 10.91 12.20
N GLU A 113 -2.84 11.38 11.14
CA GLU A 113 -3.35 11.18 9.79
C GLU A 113 -2.22 10.87 8.82
N CYS A 114 -2.47 9.95 7.91
CA CYS A 114 -1.48 9.49 6.94
C CYS A 114 -2.16 9.13 5.63
N SER A 115 -1.59 9.60 4.52
CA SER A 115 -1.98 9.14 3.19
C SER A 115 -0.98 8.08 2.76
N LEU A 116 -1.45 6.89 2.45
CA LEU A 116 -0.61 5.76 2.08
C LEU A 116 -0.86 5.43 0.61
N TYR A 117 0.19 5.55 -0.20
CA TYR A 117 0.14 5.26 -1.64
C TYR A 117 0.76 3.89 -1.89
N TYR A 118 0.02 3.02 -2.60
CA TYR A 118 0.43 1.63 -2.82
C TYR A 118 -0.07 1.17 -4.17
N ASP A 119 0.48 0.07 -4.70
CA ASP A 119 0.00 -0.41 -5.99
C ASP A 119 -0.76 -1.74 -5.95
N TYR A 120 -0.71 -2.47 -4.85
CA TYR A 120 -1.46 -3.72 -4.74
C TYR A 120 -2.73 -3.54 -3.90
N MET A 121 -3.87 -3.78 -4.50
CA MET A 121 -5.17 -3.51 -3.86
C MET A 121 -5.33 -4.18 -2.50
N GLY A 122 -4.66 -5.30 -2.27
CA GLY A 122 -4.75 -5.99 -0.99
C GLY A 122 -4.36 -5.15 0.21
N ILE A 123 -3.52 -4.13 0.00
CA ILE A 123 -3.10 -3.25 1.09
C ILE A 123 -4.33 -2.62 1.74
N GLU A 124 -5.26 -2.14 0.94
CA GLU A 124 -6.49 -1.56 1.48
C GLU A 124 -7.50 -2.65 1.84
N MET A 125 -7.67 -3.63 0.98
CA MET A 125 -8.77 -4.58 1.12
C MET A 125 -8.61 -5.51 2.32
N TRP A 126 -7.40 -5.88 2.67
CA TRP A 126 -7.20 -6.70 3.86
C TRP A 126 -7.26 -5.87 5.14
N ALA A 127 -6.88 -4.61 5.08
CA ALA A 127 -6.99 -3.73 6.24
C ALA A 127 -8.46 -3.45 6.57
N THR A 128 -9.24 -3.11 5.54
CA THR A 128 -10.62 -2.69 5.72
C THR A 128 -11.61 -3.86 5.69
N LYS A 129 -11.08 -5.08 5.53
CA LYS A 129 -11.85 -6.32 5.54
C LYS A 129 -12.74 -6.50 4.32
N GLY A 130 -12.38 -5.83 3.22
CA GLY A 130 -13.05 -6.05 1.94
C GLY A 130 -12.72 -7.40 1.34
N TRP A 131 -11.54 -7.94 1.66
CA TRP A 131 -11.14 -9.27 1.24
C TRP A 131 -10.97 -10.17 2.46
N LYS A 132 -11.24 -11.45 2.31
CA LYS A 132 -11.05 -12.40 3.40
C LYS A 132 -9.58 -12.56 3.73
N ARG A 133 -9.26 -12.73 5.02
CA ARG A 133 -7.91 -12.93 5.50
C ARG A 133 -7.73 -14.42 5.74
N ASN A 134 -7.29 -15.13 4.69
CA ASN A 134 -7.27 -16.59 4.69
C ASN A 134 -5.95 -17.20 5.14
N ASN A 135 -4.97 -16.38 5.47
CA ASN A 135 -3.66 -16.89 5.89
C ASN A 135 -3.10 -16.06 7.02
N GLU A 136 -2.05 -16.56 7.60
CA GLU A 136 -1.44 -15.96 8.77
C GLU A 136 -0.97 -14.53 8.50
N LEU A 137 -0.38 -14.28 7.35
CA LEU A 137 0.15 -12.96 7.03
C LEU A 137 -0.96 -11.92 6.90
N THR A 138 -2.01 -12.23 6.15
CA THR A 138 -3.10 -11.27 5.97
C THR A 138 -3.87 -11.06 7.27
N GLN A 139 -3.92 -12.08 8.12
CA GLN A 139 -4.54 -11.95 9.44
C GLN A 139 -3.69 -11.05 10.33
N GLU A 140 -2.38 -11.22 10.29
CA GLU A 140 -1.46 -10.39 11.06
C GLU A 140 -1.57 -8.92 10.62
N TYR A 141 -1.58 -8.69 9.32
CA TYR A 141 -1.69 -7.34 8.77
C TYR A 141 -3.01 -6.69 9.18
N SER A 142 -4.11 -7.41 9.03
CA SER A 142 -5.42 -6.88 9.38
C SER A 142 -5.52 -6.57 10.87
N ALA A 143 -4.96 -7.44 11.70
CA ALA A 143 -4.96 -7.22 13.15
C ALA A 143 -4.09 -6.03 13.52
N PHE A 144 -2.96 -5.86 12.84
CA PHE A 144 -2.09 -4.72 13.10
C PHE A 144 -2.81 -3.41 12.75
N TYR A 145 -3.48 -3.37 11.60
CA TYR A 145 -4.24 -2.20 11.22
C TYR A 145 -5.32 -1.90 12.27
N ASP A 146 -6.04 -2.92 12.73
CA ASP A 146 -7.06 -2.73 13.74
C ASP A 146 -6.48 -2.12 15.01
N SER A 147 -5.24 -2.49 15.35
CA SER A 147 -4.61 -2.00 16.57
C SER A 147 -4.23 -0.52 16.49
N ILE A 148 -4.08 0.03 15.29
CA ILE A 148 -3.62 1.41 15.14
C ILE A 148 -4.68 2.35 14.57
N LYS A 149 -5.76 1.82 14.01
CA LYS A 149 -6.70 2.67 13.25
C LYS A 149 -7.39 3.73 14.08
N ASN A 150 -7.47 3.55 15.38
CA ASN A 150 -8.06 4.57 16.25
C ASN A 150 -7.08 5.68 16.61
N ARG A 151 -5.79 5.45 16.33
CA ARG A 151 -4.78 6.46 16.60
C ARG A 151 -4.34 7.16 15.33
N VAL A 152 -4.35 6.46 14.20
CA VAL A 152 -3.88 6.99 12.93
C VAL A 152 -4.98 6.74 11.90
N ARG A 153 -5.49 7.80 11.30
CA ARG A 153 -6.44 7.64 10.20
C ARG A 153 -5.63 7.47 8.93
N VAL A 154 -5.72 6.30 8.33
CA VAL A 154 -4.98 5.99 7.10
C VAL A 154 -5.91 6.19 5.91
N HIS A 155 -5.49 7.06 5.00
CA HIS A 155 -6.21 7.27 3.75
C HIS A 155 -5.48 6.45 2.68
N PHE A 156 -6.17 5.46 2.15
CA PHE A 156 -5.58 4.53 1.19
C PHE A 156 -5.71 5.07 -0.24
N HIS A 157 -4.58 5.13 -0.96
CA HIS A 157 -4.55 5.64 -2.34
C HIS A 157 -3.83 4.62 -3.22
N LYS A 158 -4.60 3.92 -4.05
CA LYS A 158 -3.99 2.97 -4.96
C LYS A 158 -3.44 3.73 -6.16
N VAL A 159 -2.18 3.47 -6.50
CA VAL A 159 -1.56 4.06 -7.68
C VAL A 159 -1.40 2.96 -8.73
N ALA A 160 -1.30 3.36 -9.99
CA ALA A 160 -1.07 2.40 -11.06
C ALA A 160 0.43 2.10 -11.10
N ALA A 161 0.77 0.82 -11.13
CA ALA A 161 2.17 0.42 -11.13
C ALA A 161 2.86 0.86 -12.42
N HIS A 162 4.08 1.32 -12.29
CA HIS A 162 4.95 1.65 -13.43
C HIS A 162 4.37 2.67 -14.40
N THR A 163 3.69 3.69 -13.86
CA THR A 163 3.13 4.75 -14.69
C THR A 163 3.96 6.02 -14.65
N GLY A 164 5.17 5.96 -14.10
CA GLY A 164 6.04 7.12 -14.07
C GLY A 164 5.91 8.01 -12.86
N ASP A 165 5.14 7.58 -11.85
CA ASP A 165 5.05 8.33 -10.60
C ASP A 165 6.41 8.24 -9.91
N THR A 166 7.05 9.39 -9.70
CA THR A 166 8.41 9.44 -9.17
C THR A 166 8.56 8.73 -7.83
N TYR A 167 7.63 8.94 -6.92
CA TYR A 167 7.78 8.36 -5.59
C TYR A 167 7.35 6.91 -5.54
N ASN A 168 6.44 6.50 -6.41
CA ASN A 168 6.10 5.10 -6.54
C ASN A 168 7.32 4.33 -7.07
N GLU A 169 8.04 4.92 -8.04
CA GLU A 169 9.23 4.28 -8.58
C GLU A 169 10.37 4.28 -7.58
N MET A 170 10.46 5.32 -6.74
CA MET A 170 11.46 5.36 -5.69
C MET A 170 11.20 4.24 -4.68
N ALA A 171 9.95 4.01 -4.30
CA ALA A 171 9.59 2.94 -3.40
C ALA A 171 9.93 1.57 -4.02
N ASP A 172 9.68 1.42 -5.33
CA ASP A 172 10.03 0.19 -6.04
C ASP A 172 11.53 -0.08 -5.96
N ALA A 173 12.34 0.93 -6.22
CA ALA A 173 13.80 0.78 -6.17
C ALA A 173 14.26 0.40 -4.76
N LEU A 174 13.66 1.02 -3.74
CA LEU A 174 14.01 0.73 -2.36
C LEU A 174 13.60 -0.68 -1.95
N ALA A 175 12.44 -1.14 -2.43
CA ALA A 175 12.01 -2.50 -2.16
C ALA A 175 12.97 -3.52 -2.80
N LYS A 176 13.39 -3.25 -4.03
CA LYS A 176 14.34 -4.12 -4.70
C LYS A 176 15.67 -4.14 -3.95
N GLN A 177 16.12 -2.99 -3.50
CA GLN A 177 17.34 -2.91 -2.72
C GLN A 177 17.21 -3.75 -1.45
N GLY A 178 16.07 -3.68 -0.77
CA GLY A 178 15.83 -4.51 0.41
C GLY A 178 15.88 -5.99 0.10
N ALA A 179 15.41 -6.40 -1.07
CA ALA A 179 15.43 -7.80 -1.47
C ALA A 179 16.79 -8.26 -1.97
N GLY A 180 17.74 -7.34 -2.12
CA GLY A 180 19.07 -7.67 -2.60
C GLY A 180 19.13 -7.78 -4.12
N ILE A 181 18.27 -7.10 -4.82
CA ILE A 181 18.23 -7.12 -6.27
C ILE A 181 18.99 -5.93 -6.84
#